data_910636a1257a8d861d75e7f6ad48bb76
#
_entry.id   910636a1257a8d861d75e7f6ad48bb76
#
_cell.length_a   1.000
_cell.length_b   1.000
_cell.length_c   1.000
_cell.angle_alpha   90.00
_cell.angle_beta   90.00
_cell.angle_gamma   90.00
#
_symmetry.space_group_name_H-M   'P 1'
#
loop_
_entity.id
_entity.type
_entity.pdbx_description
1 polymer ?
#
loop_
_entity_poly.entity_id
_entity_poly.type
_entity_poly.pdbx_seq_one_letter_code
_entity_poly.pdbx_strand_id
1 'polypeptide(L)'
;MSESERNERRRVVAMVGNPTSDKGRGAKVDAQVLGLLEEAGRAHNFDVIDITGTSFDDSLNQARERAHEYDYLVVVGGDGMIALGANAVGCSGKPLGIVATGSGNDFARGLKLPVNRIETAVEGIVGAIVRGSHIDVDMGRVTSLDGGYAVDPSTGEEYEYQESKSAEHPIDRYYAGMLSCGLDASINDRANHSHLPTGTMRYFAAVLVELTHMKRYGYHIKATLADGTTDERDIITPLLTIANSRDFPEHGVPVTVSEPLFDWVI
;
A
#
# COMPACT_ATOMS: atom_id res chain seq x y z
N MET A 1 7.20 13.31 28.66
CA MET A 1 6.84 12.05 29.31
C MET A 1 8.11 11.31 29.68
N SER A 2 8.31 11.00 30.94
CA SER A 2 9.46 10.22 31.43
C SER A 2 9.30 8.73 31.01
N GLU A 3 10.40 7.97 31.02
CA GLU A 3 10.37 6.52 30.74
C GLU A 3 9.47 5.75 31.72
N SER A 4 9.30 6.24 32.95
CA SER A 4 8.40 5.67 33.95
C SER A 4 6.91 5.91 33.61
N GLU A 5 6.55 7.03 33.03
CA GLU A 5 5.16 7.33 32.62
C GLU A 5 4.74 6.53 31.37
N ARG A 6 5.69 6.12 30.52
CA ARG A 6 5.43 5.20 29.41
C ARG A 6 5.12 3.77 29.86
N ASN A 7 5.57 3.38 31.03
CA ASN A 7 5.41 2.01 31.53
C ASN A 7 4.06 1.76 32.23
N GLU A 8 3.27 2.79 32.52
CA GLU A 8 1.96 2.70 33.17
C GLU A 8 0.78 2.73 32.17
N ARG A 9 0.99 3.27 30.94
CA ARG A 9 -0.08 3.32 29.95
C ARG A 9 -0.21 1.96 29.23
N ARG A 10 -1.43 1.40 29.25
CA ARG A 10 -1.73 0.23 28.40
C ARG A 10 -1.49 0.57 26.94
N ARG A 11 -0.87 -0.35 26.21
CA ARG A 11 -0.71 -0.23 24.75
C ARG A 11 -2.08 -0.24 24.09
N VAL A 12 -2.21 0.49 23.01
CA VAL A 12 -3.46 0.54 22.24
C VAL A 12 -3.18 0.04 20.82
N VAL A 13 -4.00 -0.91 20.40
CA VAL A 13 -4.00 -1.46 19.03
C VAL A 13 -5.22 -0.91 18.31
N ALA A 14 -5.00 -0.14 17.26
CA ALA A 14 -6.08 0.28 16.37
C ALA A 14 -6.26 -0.76 15.24
N MET A 15 -7.50 -1.04 14.90
CA MET A 15 -7.85 -1.89 13.76
C MET A 15 -8.58 -1.08 12.69
N VAL A 16 -8.24 -1.33 11.43
CA VAL A 16 -8.96 -0.83 10.25
C VAL A 16 -9.31 -2.00 9.36
N GLY A 17 -10.60 -2.22 9.15
CA GLY A 17 -11.15 -3.24 8.26
C GLY A 17 -11.66 -2.69 6.93
N ASN A 18 -12.18 -3.60 6.10
CA ASN A 18 -12.87 -3.27 4.87
C ASN A 18 -14.23 -4.00 4.80
N PRO A 19 -15.26 -3.47 5.48
CA PRO A 19 -16.55 -4.14 5.63
C PRO A 19 -17.29 -4.34 4.30
N THR A 20 -16.99 -3.53 3.28
CA THR A 20 -17.63 -3.61 1.96
C THR A 20 -16.96 -4.60 1.02
N SER A 21 -15.80 -5.14 1.38
CA SER A 21 -15.08 -6.11 0.55
C SER A 21 -15.90 -7.39 0.35
N ASP A 22 -15.65 -8.05 -0.79
CA ASP A 22 -16.19 -9.37 -1.12
C ASP A 22 -17.70 -9.51 -0.88
N LYS A 23 -18.48 -8.51 -1.33
CA LYS A 23 -19.97 -8.47 -1.20
C LYS A 23 -20.46 -8.53 0.25
N GLY A 24 -19.73 -7.90 1.19
CA GLY A 24 -20.08 -7.82 2.60
C GLY A 24 -19.53 -8.98 3.46
N ARG A 25 -18.76 -9.90 2.90
CA ARG A 25 -18.02 -10.89 3.70
C ARG A 25 -16.94 -10.24 4.54
N GLY A 26 -16.39 -9.09 4.09
CA GLY A 26 -15.43 -8.31 4.85
C GLY A 26 -15.89 -8.01 6.27
N ALA A 27 -17.12 -7.59 6.45
CA ALA A 27 -17.66 -7.29 7.79
C ALA A 27 -17.60 -8.48 8.77
N LYS A 28 -17.74 -9.73 8.29
CA LYS A 28 -17.60 -10.92 9.14
C LYS A 28 -16.15 -11.17 9.50
N VAL A 29 -15.23 -10.96 8.57
CA VAL A 29 -13.80 -11.09 8.78
C VAL A 29 -13.32 -10.03 9.77
N ASP A 30 -13.75 -8.79 9.60
CA ASP A 30 -13.43 -7.68 10.49
C ASP A 30 -13.90 -7.95 11.91
N ALA A 31 -15.15 -8.41 12.08
CA ALA A 31 -15.69 -8.79 13.40
C ALA A 31 -14.91 -9.96 14.03
N GLN A 32 -14.49 -10.94 13.23
CA GLN A 32 -13.67 -12.06 13.73
C GLN A 32 -12.30 -11.58 14.21
N VAL A 33 -11.60 -10.75 13.42
CA VAL A 33 -10.30 -10.20 13.78
C VAL A 33 -10.41 -9.33 15.02
N LEU A 34 -11.40 -8.44 15.08
CA LEU A 34 -11.65 -7.59 16.24
C LEU A 34 -11.84 -8.44 17.52
N GLY A 35 -12.69 -9.46 17.47
CA GLY A 35 -12.92 -10.35 18.61
C GLY A 35 -11.66 -11.07 19.10
N LEU A 36 -10.81 -11.55 18.15
CA LEU A 36 -9.54 -12.18 18.47
C LEU A 36 -8.54 -11.20 19.11
N LEU A 37 -8.46 -9.97 18.57
CA LEU A 37 -7.60 -8.93 19.14
C LEU A 37 -8.07 -8.50 20.54
N GLU A 38 -9.37 -8.34 20.76
CA GLU A 38 -9.93 -8.01 22.08
C GLU A 38 -9.70 -9.11 23.11
N GLU A 39 -9.84 -10.38 22.72
CA GLU A 39 -9.53 -11.53 23.58
C GLU A 39 -8.05 -11.51 23.97
N ALA A 40 -7.17 -11.34 22.99
CA ALA A 40 -5.73 -11.22 23.23
C ALA A 40 -5.39 -9.98 24.08
N GLY A 41 -6.08 -8.85 23.88
CA GLY A 41 -5.91 -7.63 24.64
C GLY A 41 -6.21 -7.85 26.15
N ARG A 42 -7.26 -8.61 26.45
CA ARG A 42 -7.57 -9.01 27.82
C ARG A 42 -6.49 -9.91 28.43
N ALA A 43 -5.93 -10.83 27.64
CA ALA A 43 -4.90 -11.77 28.09
C ALA A 43 -3.52 -11.12 28.27
N HIS A 44 -3.18 -10.12 27.45
CA HIS A 44 -1.84 -9.54 27.36
C HIS A 44 -1.77 -8.05 27.72
N ASN A 45 -2.81 -7.52 28.33
CA ASN A 45 -2.88 -6.15 28.86
C ASN A 45 -2.65 -5.04 27.81
N PHE A 46 -3.37 -5.10 26.70
CA PHE A 46 -3.49 -4.01 25.74
C PHE A 46 -4.96 -3.72 25.38
N ASP A 47 -5.26 -2.52 24.97
CA ASP A 47 -6.60 -2.11 24.55
C ASP A 47 -6.72 -2.19 23.03
N VAL A 48 -7.94 -2.40 22.51
CA VAL A 48 -8.23 -2.46 21.09
C VAL A 48 -9.29 -1.43 20.76
N ILE A 49 -9.07 -0.67 19.68
CA ILE A 49 -10.03 0.28 19.13
C ILE A 49 -10.27 -0.02 17.65
N ASP A 50 -11.53 -0.06 17.25
CA ASP A 50 -11.91 -0.11 15.84
C ASP A 50 -12.03 1.34 15.33
N ILE A 51 -11.25 1.64 14.28
CA ILE A 51 -11.24 2.94 13.62
C ILE A 51 -11.57 2.80 12.13
N THR A 52 -12.32 1.76 11.79
CA THR A 52 -12.80 1.51 10.43
C THR A 52 -13.77 2.61 10.00
N GLY A 53 -13.43 3.31 8.92
CA GLY A 53 -14.29 4.34 8.34
C GLY A 53 -15.34 3.77 7.38
N THR A 54 -16.12 4.67 6.81
CA THR A 54 -17.18 4.36 5.83
C THR A 54 -16.65 4.20 4.41
N SER A 55 -15.43 4.66 4.14
CA SER A 55 -14.72 4.57 2.87
C SER A 55 -13.22 4.39 3.11
N PHE A 56 -12.46 4.16 2.01
CA PHE A 56 -10.99 4.12 2.06
C PHE A 56 -10.42 5.43 2.60
N ASP A 57 -10.84 6.57 2.05
CA ASP A 57 -10.33 7.88 2.44
C ASP A 57 -10.75 8.24 3.87
N ASP A 58 -11.97 7.89 4.29
CA ASP A 58 -12.43 8.09 5.65
C ASP A 58 -11.61 7.25 6.64
N SER A 59 -11.36 5.98 6.33
CA SER A 59 -10.50 5.12 7.14
C SER A 59 -9.06 5.64 7.25
N LEU A 60 -8.49 6.11 6.13
CA LEU A 60 -7.16 6.68 6.12
C LEU A 60 -7.07 7.97 6.96
N ASN A 61 -8.08 8.84 6.83
CA ASN A 61 -8.15 10.08 7.61
C ASN A 61 -8.30 9.78 9.10
N GLN A 62 -9.21 8.87 9.48
CA GLN A 62 -9.35 8.47 10.88
C GLN A 62 -8.06 7.88 11.45
N ALA A 63 -7.37 7.03 10.69
CA ALA A 63 -6.12 6.44 11.14
C ALA A 63 -5.02 7.50 11.34
N ARG A 64 -4.98 8.56 10.52
CA ARG A 64 -4.02 9.66 10.66
C ARG A 64 -4.39 10.62 11.81
N GLU A 65 -5.63 11.06 11.88
CA GLU A 65 -6.09 12.01 12.90
C GLU A 65 -5.99 11.43 14.29
N ARG A 66 -6.34 10.15 14.44
CA ARG A 66 -6.30 9.41 15.70
C ARG A 66 -4.97 8.73 15.98
N ALA A 67 -3.93 9.04 15.22
CA ALA A 67 -2.60 8.41 15.39
C ALA A 67 -2.02 8.60 16.81
N HIS A 68 -2.44 9.63 17.55
CA HIS A 68 -2.03 9.85 18.92
C HIS A 68 -2.71 8.92 19.94
N GLU A 69 -3.79 8.22 19.55
CA GLU A 69 -4.56 7.32 20.41
C GLU A 69 -4.03 5.89 20.46
N TYR A 70 -3.27 5.45 19.44
CA TYR A 70 -2.80 4.07 19.35
C TYR A 70 -1.28 3.95 19.19
N ASP A 71 -0.76 2.79 19.57
CA ASP A 71 0.67 2.44 19.46
C ASP A 71 0.94 1.52 18.27
N TYR A 72 -0.05 0.71 17.85
CA TYR A 72 0.02 -0.24 16.74
C TYR A 72 -1.22 -0.09 15.85
N LEU A 73 -1.03 -0.21 14.54
CA LEU A 73 -2.14 -0.25 13.58
C LEU A 73 -2.24 -1.66 12.99
N VAL A 74 -3.44 -2.23 12.95
CA VAL A 74 -3.72 -3.50 12.28
C VAL A 74 -4.68 -3.24 11.14
N VAL A 75 -4.31 -3.66 9.92
CA VAL A 75 -5.17 -3.59 8.75
C VAL A 75 -5.68 -4.98 8.36
N VAL A 76 -6.95 -5.06 7.98
CA VAL A 76 -7.62 -6.30 7.59
C VAL A 76 -8.09 -6.17 6.15
N GLY A 77 -7.57 -7.00 5.25
CA GLY A 77 -7.96 -6.97 3.83
C GLY A 77 -6.84 -7.37 2.88
N GLY A 78 -6.93 -6.90 1.63
CA GLY A 78 -5.93 -7.14 0.59
C GLY A 78 -4.91 -6.00 0.48
N ASP A 79 -4.20 -5.97 -0.66
CA ASP A 79 -3.12 -5.00 -0.94
C ASP A 79 -3.57 -3.55 -0.81
N GLY A 80 -4.83 -3.23 -1.13
CA GLY A 80 -5.39 -1.88 -0.91
C GLY A 80 -5.42 -1.48 0.57
N MET A 81 -5.75 -2.40 1.50
CA MET A 81 -5.72 -2.14 2.93
C MET A 81 -4.30 -2.05 3.47
N ILE A 82 -3.37 -2.80 2.89
CA ILE A 82 -1.94 -2.68 3.20
C ILE A 82 -1.43 -1.30 2.77
N ALA A 83 -1.82 -0.85 1.57
CA ALA A 83 -1.49 0.50 1.10
C ALA A 83 -2.09 1.59 2.01
N LEU A 84 -3.33 1.42 2.48
CA LEU A 84 -3.94 2.32 3.48
C LEU A 84 -3.10 2.36 4.75
N GLY A 85 -2.76 1.19 5.31
CA GLY A 85 -1.95 1.09 6.52
C GLY A 85 -0.59 1.75 6.37
N ALA A 86 0.13 1.47 5.27
CA ALA A 86 1.40 2.10 4.95
C ALA A 86 1.29 3.64 4.89
N ASN A 87 0.21 4.16 4.29
CA ASN A 87 -0.05 5.59 4.22
C ASN A 87 -0.54 6.21 5.53
N ALA A 88 -1.12 5.42 6.42
CA ALA A 88 -1.55 5.88 7.74
C ALA A 88 -0.37 5.99 8.71
N VAL A 89 0.47 4.95 8.78
CA VAL A 89 1.62 4.95 9.69
C VAL A 89 2.82 5.69 9.09
N GLY A 90 3.01 5.65 7.78
CA GLY A 90 4.13 6.32 7.09
C GLY A 90 5.46 6.07 7.80
N CYS A 91 6.27 7.13 7.93
CA CYS A 91 7.53 7.10 8.69
C CYS A 91 7.34 7.46 10.17
N SER A 92 6.18 7.17 10.77
CA SER A 92 5.87 7.53 12.16
C SER A 92 6.57 6.65 13.21
N GLY A 93 7.19 5.54 12.79
CA GLY A 93 7.77 4.53 13.67
C GLY A 93 6.71 3.64 14.35
N LYS A 94 5.43 3.72 13.94
CA LYS A 94 4.37 2.82 14.44
C LYS A 94 4.36 1.52 13.66
N PRO A 95 4.40 0.35 14.33
CA PRO A 95 4.30 -0.92 13.64
C PRO A 95 2.94 -1.15 13.01
N LEU A 96 2.95 -1.75 11.80
CA LEU A 96 1.77 -2.15 11.05
C LEU A 96 1.58 -3.67 11.12
N GLY A 97 0.47 -4.13 11.70
CA GLY A 97 0.02 -5.51 11.64
C GLY A 97 -0.84 -5.74 10.39
N ILE A 98 -0.66 -6.87 9.73
CA ILE A 98 -1.35 -7.20 8.48
C ILE A 98 -2.10 -8.52 8.60
N VAL A 99 -3.43 -8.47 8.47
CA VAL A 99 -4.29 -9.64 8.31
C VAL A 99 -4.72 -9.72 6.85
N ALA A 100 -3.93 -10.44 6.05
CA ALA A 100 -4.08 -10.52 4.60
C ALA A 100 -5.20 -11.46 4.19
N THR A 101 -6.34 -10.92 3.73
CA THR A 101 -7.55 -11.66 3.33
C THR A 101 -8.07 -11.32 1.94
N GLY A 102 -7.29 -10.57 1.16
CA GLY A 102 -7.61 -10.20 -0.23
C GLY A 102 -7.32 -11.31 -1.24
N SER A 103 -7.52 -11.00 -2.51
CA SER A 103 -7.30 -11.93 -3.63
C SER A 103 -5.81 -12.04 -4.03
N GLY A 104 -5.06 -10.93 -4.03
CA GLY A 104 -3.63 -10.88 -4.37
C GLY A 104 -2.79 -11.17 -3.14
N ASN A 105 -2.70 -10.19 -2.27
CA ASN A 105 -1.86 -10.18 -1.07
C ASN A 105 -0.37 -10.33 -1.39
N ASP A 106 0.08 -9.68 -2.46
CA ASP A 106 1.44 -9.85 -3.00
C ASP A 106 2.50 -9.35 -2.00
N PHE A 107 2.24 -8.21 -1.36
CA PHE A 107 3.11 -7.69 -0.32
C PHE A 107 3.23 -8.64 0.88
N ALA A 108 2.09 -9.19 1.35
CA ALA A 108 2.09 -10.14 2.46
C ALA A 108 2.82 -11.45 2.10
N ARG A 109 2.68 -11.91 0.85
CA ARG A 109 3.42 -13.09 0.33
C ARG A 109 4.92 -12.83 0.28
N GLY A 110 5.34 -11.66 -0.22
CA GLY A 110 6.74 -11.25 -0.27
C GLY A 110 7.39 -11.24 1.11
N LEU A 111 6.65 -10.84 2.14
CA LEU A 111 7.09 -10.89 3.55
C LEU A 111 6.87 -12.26 4.21
N LYS A 112 6.35 -13.26 3.50
CA LYS A 112 6.02 -14.60 4.02
C LYS A 112 5.05 -14.58 5.20
N LEU A 113 4.14 -13.58 5.22
CA LEU A 113 3.08 -13.49 6.22
C LEU A 113 1.96 -14.49 5.93
N PRO A 114 1.18 -14.89 6.95
CA PRO A 114 0.01 -15.75 6.74
C PRO A 114 -1.02 -15.07 5.83
N VAL A 115 -1.39 -15.75 4.72
CA VAL A 115 -2.40 -15.28 3.77
C VAL A 115 -3.66 -16.13 3.91
N ASN A 116 -4.83 -15.51 4.06
CA ASN A 116 -6.12 -16.16 4.29
C ASN A 116 -6.13 -17.10 5.51
N ARG A 117 -5.33 -16.80 6.53
CA ARG A 117 -5.18 -17.56 7.77
C ARG A 117 -5.30 -16.62 8.95
N ILE A 118 -6.54 -16.20 9.25
CA ILE A 118 -6.85 -15.12 10.19
C ILE A 118 -6.25 -15.37 11.57
N GLU A 119 -6.53 -16.54 12.17
CA GLU A 119 -6.06 -16.88 13.51
C GLU A 119 -4.53 -16.84 13.59
N THR A 120 -3.85 -17.46 12.61
CA THR A 120 -2.38 -17.47 12.56
C THR A 120 -1.80 -16.06 12.40
N ALA A 121 -2.46 -15.21 11.61
CA ALA A 121 -2.01 -13.82 11.43
C ALA A 121 -2.16 -13.02 12.73
N VAL A 122 -3.31 -13.14 13.40
CA VAL A 122 -3.56 -12.45 14.67
C VAL A 122 -2.63 -12.95 15.77
N GLU A 123 -2.41 -14.27 15.89
CA GLU A 123 -1.42 -14.84 16.82
C GLU A 123 -0.02 -14.29 16.59
N GLY A 124 0.40 -14.18 15.33
CA GLY A 124 1.69 -13.59 14.95
C GLY A 124 1.81 -12.13 15.36
N ILE A 125 0.77 -11.33 15.09
CA ILE A 125 0.69 -9.90 15.45
C ILE A 125 0.73 -9.75 16.99
N VAL A 126 -0.09 -10.48 17.70
CA VAL A 126 -0.13 -10.44 19.18
C VAL A 126 1.23 -10.84 19.76
N GLY A 127 1.84 -11.90 19.24
CA GLY A 127 3.17 -12.30 19.65
C GLY A 127 4.22 -11.22 19.42
N ALA A 128 4.15 -10.49 18.30
CA ALA A 128 5.04 -9.36 18.00
C ALA A 128 4.80 -8.19 18.97
N ILE A 129 3.54 -7.83 19.24
CA ILE A 129 3.17 -6.78 20.21
C ILE A 129 3.71 -7.11 21.60
N VAL A 130 3.52 -8.35 22.06
CA VAL A 130 3.97 -8.79 23.38
C VAL A 130 5.49 -8.72 23.53
N ARG A 131 6.22 -9.16 22.50
CA ARG A 131 7.68 -9.12 22.47
C ARG A 131 8.25 -7.73 22.16
N GLY A 132 7.43 -6.79 21.67
CA GLY A 132 7.91 -5.49 21.15
C GLY A 132 8.79 -5.65 19.92
N SER A 133 8.52 -6.67 19.08
CA SER A 133 9.31 -6.97 17.88
C SER A 133 8.61 -6.55 16.60
N HIS A 134 9.35 -6.08 15.62
CA HIS A 134 8.90 -5.75 14.27
C HIS A 134 10.04 -5.95 13.29
N ILE A 135 9.75 -5.87 12.02
CA ILE A 135 10.74 -5.76 10.95
C ILE A 135 10.59 -4.39 10.30
N ASP A 136 11.70 -3.78 9.94
CA ASP A 136 11.71 -2.56 9.14
C ASP A 136 11.59 -2.93 7.68
N VAL A 137 10.74 -2.18 6.96
CA VAL A 137 10.50 -2.38 5.53
C VAL A 137 10.63 -1.03 4.84
N ASP A 138 11.44 -0.97 3.80
CA ASP A 138 11.54 0.21 2.97
C ASP A 138 10.23 0.47 2.23
N MET A 139 9.92 1.74 2.02
CA MET A 139 8.77 2.19 1.23
C MET A 139 9.21 3.24 0.21
N GLY A 140 8.63 3.18 -0.98
CA GLY A 140 8.72 4.28 -1.92
C GLY A 140 7.69 5.37 -1.59
N ARG A 141 8.00 6.61 -1.92
CA ARG A 141 7.08 7.75 -1.85
C ARG A 141 6.92 8.36 -3.22
N VAL A 142 5.68 8.60 -3.63
CA VAL A 142 5.33 9.30 -4.87
C VAL A 142 4.66 10.63 -4.53
N THR A 143 5.14 11.70 -5.15
CA THR A 143 4.59 13.04 -4.99
C THR A 143 4.28 13.64 -6.36
N SER A 144 3.25 14.48 -6.46
CA SER A 144 3.03 15.32 -7.63
C SER A 144 4.12 16.37 -7.72
N LEU A 145 4.54 16.67 -8.94
CA LEU A 145 5.35 17.86 -9.21
C LEU A 145 4.42 19.04 -9.53
N ASP A 146 4.83 20.23 -9.09
CA ASP A 146 4.14 21.50 -9.41
C ASP A 146 4.56 21.97 -10.80
N GLY A 147 4.00 21.36 -11.83
CA GLY A 147 4.33 21.63 -13.23
C GLY A 147 5.50 20.79 -13.77
N GLY A 148 5.67 20.78 -15.05
CA GLY A 148 6.73 20.03 -15.74
C GLY A 148 6.55 20.05 -17.26
N TYR A 149 7.49 19.43 -17.94
CA TYR A 149 7.41 19.19 -19.37
C TYR A 149 7.02 17.74 -19.62
N ALA A 150 6.15 17.52 -20.57
CA ALA A 150 5.82 16.20 -21.09
C ALA A 150 6.23 16.11 -22.55
N VAL A 151 6.56 14.91 -23.00
CA VAL A 151 6.89 14.64 -24.40
C VAL A 151 5.68 13.98 -25.05
N ASP A 152 5.21 14.53 -26.18
CA ASP A 152 4.19 13.85 -26.96
C ASP A 152 4.78 12.56 -27.56
N PRO A 153 4.25 11.39 -27.21
CA PRO A 153 4.81 10.12 -27.67
C PRO A 153 4.65 9.87 -29.18
N SER A 154 3.83 10.67 -29.86
CA SER A 154 3.60 10.55 -31.33
C SER A 154 4.52 11.45 -32.14
N THR A 155 4.87 12.61 -31.61
CA THR A 155 5.69 13.61 -32.31
C THR A 155 7.10 13.72 -31.77
N GLY A 156 7.32 13.32 -30.50
CA GLY A 156 8.57 13.53 -29.79
C GLY A 156 8.80 15.00 -29.37
N GLU A 157 7.79 15.85 -29.51
CA GLU A 157 7.88 17.26 -29.13
C GLU A 157 7.61 17.43 -27.63
N GLU A 158 8.42 18.27 -27.00
CA GLU A 158 8.20 18.70 -25.61
C GLU A 158 7.06 19.73 -25.57
N TYR A 159 6.14 19.54 -24.66
CA TYR A 159 5.12 20.52 -24.33
C TYR A 159 5.07 20.81 -22.84
N GLU A 160 4.81 22.06 -22.50
CA GLU A 160 4.61 22.46 -21.14
C GLU A 160 3.34 21.80 -20.57
N TYR A 161 3.52 20.97 -19.56
CA TYR A 161 2.40 20.40 -18.85
C TYR A 161 1.78 21.47 -17.95
N GLN A 162 0.70 22.07 -18.42
CA GLN A 162 -0.09 22.95 -17.58
C GLN A 162 -0.88 22.08 -16.59
N GLU A 163 -0.80 22.42 -15.32
CA GLU A 163 -1.56 21.81 -14.24
C GLU A 163 -3.02 21.60 -14.63
N SER A 164 -3.32 20.41 -15.09
CA SER A 164 -4.70 19.99 -15.17
C SER A 164 -5.05 19.27 -13.89
N LYS A 165 -6.13 19.63 -13.22
CA LYS A 165 -6.83 18.87 -12.18
C LYS A 165 -6.01 18.21 -11.05
N SER A 166 -4.73 17.95 -11.21
CA SER A 166 -3.86 17.40 -10.16
C SER A 166 -3.49 18.45 -9.10
N ALA A 167 -3.55 19.74 -9.45
CA ALA A 167 -3.36 20.83 -8.48
C ALA A 167 -4.46 20.89 -7.41
N GLU A 168 -5.67 20.41 -7.74
CA GLU A 168 -6.77 20.34 -6.77
C GLU A 168 -6.57 19.19 -5.76
N HIS A 169 -5.81 18.14 -6.14
CA HIS A 169 -5.56 16.98 -5.29
C HIS A 169 -4.12 16.48 -5.49
N PRO A 170 -3.12 17.13 -4.90
CA PRO A 170 -1.73 16.71 -5.02
C PRO A 170 -1.55 15.29 -4.49
N ILE A 171 -0.82 14.48 -5.24
CA ILE A 171 -0.46 13.13 -4.82
C ILE A 171 0.70 13.24 -3.84
N ASP A 172 0.56 12.63 -2.69
CA ASP A 172 1.62 12.36 -1.72
C ASP A 172 1.28 11.03 -1.04
N ARG A 173 1.88 9.95 -1.54
CA ARG A 173 1.53 8.59 -1.14
C ARG A 173 2.78 7.72 -0.98
N TYR A 174 2.75 6.85 0.01
CA TYR A 174 3.69 5.75 0.14
C TYR A 174 3.20 4.52 -0.58
N TYR A 175 4.12 3.76 -1.17
CA TYR A 175 3.86 2.42 -1.70
C TYR A 175 4.89 1.44 -1.13
N ALA A 176 4.41 0.25 -0.75
CA ALA A 176 5.23 -0.77 -0.10
C ALA A 176 5.72 -1.83 -1.10
N GLY A 177 4.93 -2.17 -2.10
CA GLY A 177 5.24 -3.20 -3.10
C GLY A 177 5.75 -2.63 -4.41
N MET A 178 4.88 -2.03 -5.20
CA MET A 178 5.23 -1.46 -6.49
C MET A 178 4.41 -0.20 -6.80
N LEU A 179 4.99 0.69 -7.59
CA LEU A 179 4.32 1.79 -8.27
C LEU A 179 4.29 1.46 -9.76
N SER A 180 3.11 1.38 -10.34
CA SER A 180 2.92 1.12 -11.77
C SER A 180 2.25 2.30 -12.45
N CYS A 181 2.78 2.70 -13.60
CA CYS A 181 2.29 3.79 -14.41
C CYS A 181 1.91 3.28 -15.81
N GLY A 182 0.98 3.97 -16.47
CA GLY A 182 0.56 3.65 -17.84
C GLY A 182 -0.45 2.50 -17.89
N LEU A 183 -0.14 1.45 -18.65
CA LEU A 183 -1.07 0.35 -18.94
C LEU A 183 -1.64 -0.31 -17.67
N ASP A 184 -0.81 -0.59 -16.70
CA ASP A 184 -1.22 -1.26 -15.46
C ASP A 184 -2.15 -0.38 -14.63
N ALA A 185 -1.87 0.93 -14.57
CA ALA A 185 -2.77 1.89 -13.93
C ALA A 185 -4.13 1.95 -14.65
N SER A 186 -4.16 1.93 -16.00
CA SER A 186 -5.39 1.91 -16.78
C SER A 186 -6.19 0.62 -16.58
N ILE A 187 -5.51 -0.53 -16.50
CA ILE A 187 -6.13 -1.83 -16.18
C ILE A 187 -6.78 -1.78 -14.79
N ASN A 188 -6.08 -1.28 -13.80
CA ASN A 188 -6.56 -1.17 -12.43
C ASN A 188 -7.79 -0.24 -12.35
N ASP A 189 -7.71 0.92 -12.95
CA ASP A 189 -8.82 1.88 -12.99
C ASP A 189 -10.07 1.26 -13.63
N ARG A 190 -9.92 0.63 -14.80
CA ARG A 190 -11.01 -0.07 -15.48
C ARG A 190 -11.59 -1.24 -14.66
N ALA A 191 -10.73 -2.03 -14.01
CA ALA A 191 -11.17 -3.13 -13.18
C ALA A 191 -11.97 -2.66 -11.97
N ASN A 192 -11.56 -1.55 -11.34
CA ASN A 192 -12.25 -0.96 -10.20
C ASN A 192 -13.64 -0.41 -10.57
N HIS A 193 -13.81 0.12 -11.77
CA HIS A 193 -15.10 0.62 -12.30
C HIS A 193 -15.95 -0.48 -12.97
N SER A 194 -15.47 -1.71 -13.04
CA SER A 194 -16.20 -2.83 -13.66
C SER A 194 -17.26 -3.43 -12.73
N HIS A 195 -18.42 -3.76 -13.30
CA HIS A 195 -19.53 -4.40 -12.60
C HIS A 195 -19.50 -5.94 -12.64
N LEU A 196 -18.45 -6.55 -13.21
CA LEU A 196 -18.34 -8.01 -13.27
C LEU A 196 -18.27 -8.64 -11.87
N PRO A 197 -18.77 -9.87 -11.71
CA PRO A 197 -19.06 -10.44 -10.38
C PRO A 197 -17.84 -10.76 -9.52
N THR A 198 -16.66 -11.06 -10.13
CA THR A 198 -15.46 -11.39 -9.39
C THR A 198 -14.28 -10.47 -9.73
N GLY A 199 -13.38 -10.23 -8.77
CA GLY A 199 -12.18 -9.40 -8.99
C GLY A 199 -11.32 -9.94 -10.14
N THR A 200 -11.11 -11.25 -10.21
CA THR A 200 -10.35 -11.90 -11.28
C THR A 200 -10.97 -11.66 -12.66
N MET A 201 -12.31 -11.75 -12.79
CA MET A 201 -12.99 -11.48 -14.06
C MET A 201 -12.90 -10.02 -14.45
N ARG A 202 -13.00 -9.09 -13.49
CA ARG A 202 -12.85 -7.65 -13.73
C ARG A 202 -11.47 -7.34 -14.27
N TYR A 203 -10.45 -7.86 -13.61
CA TYR A 203 -9.06 -7.64 -14.01
C TYR A 203 -8.77 -8.24 -15.39
N PHE A 204 -9.16 -9.49 -15.63
CA PHE A 204 -8.94 -10.14 -16.93
C PHE A 204 -9.65 -9.41 -18.08
N ALA A 205 -10.89 -9.00 -17.88
CA ALA A 205 -11.61 -8.22 -18.89
C ALA A 205 -10.95 -6.85 -19.14
N ALA A 206 -10.50 -6.19 -18.07
CA ALA A 206 -9.77 -4.92 -18.18
C ALA A 206 -8.47 -5.09 -18.99
N VAL A 207 -7.68 -6.14 -18.72
CA VAL A 207 -6.46 -6.47 -19.46
C VAL A 207 -6.75 -6.61 -20.95
N LEU A 208 -7.76 -7.42 -21.32
CA LEU A 208 -8.09 -7.63 -22.73
C LEU A 208 -8.48 -6.34 -23.42
N VAL A 209 -9.26 -5.49 -22.79
CA VAL A 209 -9.68 -4.21 -23.37
C VAL A 209 -8.49 -3.25 -23.50
N GLU A 210 -7.70 -3.07 -22.45
CA GLU A 210 -6.55 -2.16 -22.46
C GLU A 210 -5.47 -2.57 -23.45
N LEU A 211 -5.24 -3.88 -23.64
CA LEU A 211 -4.30 -4.39 -24.64
C LEU A 211 -4.73 -4.03 -26.09
N THR A 212 -6.05 -3.95 -26.36
CA THR A 212 -6.55 -3.55 -27.70
C THR A 212 -6.45 -2.03 -27.96
N HIS A 213 -6.30 -1.23 -26.87
CA HIS A 213 -6.21 0.23 -26.95
C HIS A 213 -4.90 0.74 -26.30
N MET A 214 -3.86 -0.07 -26.37
CA MET A 214 -2.59 0.19 -25.71
C MET A 214 -1.98 1.52 -26.17
N LYS A 215 -1.82 2.45 -25.23
CA LYS A 215 -1.14 3.73 -25.42
C LYS A 215 0.31 3.62 -25.01
N ARG A 216 1.15 4.44 -25.60
CA ARG A 216 2.53 4.67 -25.16
C ARG A 216 2.59 6.00 -24.43
N TYR A 217 3.44 6.07 -23.42
CA TYR A 217 3.66 7.27 -22.62
C TYR A 217 5.14 7.60 -22.65
N GLY A 218 5.46 8.89 -22.72
CA GLY A 218 6.83 9.38 -22.54
C GLY A 218 7.14 9.51 -21.05
N TYR A 219 8.31 9.05 -20.65
CA TYR A 219 8.82 9.22 -19.29
C TYR A 219 10.23 9.78 -19.36
N HIS A 220 10.45 10.87 -18.62
CA HIS A 220 11.80 11.33 -18.30
C HIS A 220 12.18 10.72 -16.95
N ILE A 221 13.23 9.94 -16.92
CA ILE A 221 13.69 9.24 -15.72
C ILE A 221 15.05 9.83 -15.32
N LYS A 222 15.13 10.36 -14.10
CA LYS A 222 16.35 10.75 -13.47
C LYS A 222 16.50 10.01 -12.16
N ALA A 223 17.43 9.08 -12.13
CA ALA A 223 17.71 8.24 -10.97
C ALA A 223 19.03 8.64 -10.34
N THR A 224 19.03 8.99 -9.05
CA THR A 224 20.26 9.17 -8.29
C THR A 224 20.49 7.92 -7.47
N LEU A 225 21.60 7.24 -7.70
CA LEU A 225 21.96 6.00 -7.03
C LEU A 225 22.59 6.28 -5.65
N ALA A 226 22.66 5.26 -4.80
CA ALA A 226 23.19 5.37 -3.44
C ALA A 226 24.66 5.86 -3.38
N ASP A 227 25.44 5.59 -4.44
CA ASP A 227 26.82 6.08 -4.59
C ASP A 227 26.91 7.55 -5.08
N GLY A 228 25.77 8.21 -5.30
CA GLY A 228 25.65 9.58 -5.80
C GLY A 228 25.74 9.70 -7.33
N THR A 229 25.89 8.60 -8.05
CA THR A 229 25.83 8.63 -9.52
C THR A 229 24.39 8.86 -10.01
N THR A 230 24.24 9.51 -11.15
CA THR A 230 22.94 9.81 -11.75
C THR A 230 22.80 9.08 -13.08
N ASP A 231 21.70 8.36 -13.24
CA ASP A 231 21.26 7.80 -14.51
C ASP A 231 20.05 8.62 -15.01
N GLU A 232 20.15 9.20 -16.21
CA GLU A 232 19.11 10.05 -16.76
C GLU A 232 18.80 9.59 -18.20
N ARG A 233 17.52 9.35 -18.47
CA ARG A 233 17.08 8.86 -19.79
C ARG A 233 15.63 9.16 -20.08
N ASP A 234 15.32 9.35 -21.36
CA ASP A 234 13.97 9.40 -21.87
C ASP A 234 13.57 8.05 -22.45
N ILE A 235 12.38 7.58 -22.11
CA ILE A 235 11.83 6.34 -22.64
C ILE A 235 10.38 6.55 -23.08
N ILE A 236 9.97 5.83 -24.12
CA ILE A 236 8.58 5.74 -24.55
C ILE A 236 8.15 4.29 -24.39
N THR A 237 7.26 4.04 -23.43
CA THR A 237 6.78 2.70 -23.12
C THR A 237 5.31 2.73 -22.73
N PRO A 238 4.55 1.64 -22.95
CA PRO A 238 3.19 1.54 -22.44
C PRO A 238 3.13 1.34 -20.93
N LEU A 239 4.20 0.86 -20.30
CA LEU A 239 4.25 0.49 -18.90
C LEU A 239 5.58 0.89 -18.28
N LEU A 240 5.54 1.57 -17.14
CA LEU A 240 6.68 1.78 -16.25
C LEU A 240 6.31 1.26 -14.86
N THR A 241 7.18 0.46 -14.27
CA THR A 241 6.99 -0.06 -12.91
C THR A 241 8.23 0.19 -12.08
N ILE A 242 8.05 0.73 -10.89
CA ILE A 242 9.08 0.89 -9.88
C ILE A 242 8.74 -0.06 -8.73
N ALA A 243 9.57 -1.07 -8.53
CA ALA A 243 9.32 -2.13 -7.57
C ALA A 243 10.19 -1.97 -6.32
N ASN A 244 9.55 -2.19 -5.17
CA ASN A 244 10.16 -2.21 -3.85
C ASN A 244 10.07 -3.61 -3.19
N SER A 245 9.74 -4.65 -3.95
CA SER A 245 9.60 -6.02 -3.46
C SER A 245 10.66 -6.93 -4.10
N ARG A 246 11.16 -7.89 -3.30
CA ARG A 246 12.13 -8.89 -3.78
C ARG A 246 11.52 -10.00 -4.63
N ASP A 247 10.24 -10.26 -4.46
CA ASP A 247 9.55 -11.36 -5.13
C ASP A 247 8.50 -10.80 -6.09
N PHE A 248 8.83 -10.79 -7.38
CA PHE A 248 7.81 -10.68 -8.42
C PHE A 248 7.03 -12.00 -8.51
N PRO A 249 5.71 -11.97 -8.75
CA PRO A 249 4.96 -13.19 -8.97
C PRO A 249 5.55 -13.98 -10.16
N GLU A 250 5.63 -15.24 -10.01
CA GLU A 250 6.15 -16.41 -10.72
C GLU A 250 6.61 -16.32 -12.20
N HIS A 251 6.53 -15.18 -12.89
CA HIS A 251 6.89 -15.03 -14.30
C HIS A 251 7.82 -13.87 -14.62
N GLY A 252 8.33 -13.18 -13.62
CA GLY A 252 9.33 -12.11 -13.77
C GLY A 252 10.74 -12.59 -13.48
N VAL A 253 11.72 -12.06 -14.22
CA VAL A 253 13.14 -12.25 -13.89
C VAL A 253 13.37 -11.70 -12.49
N PRO A 254 13.92 -12.47 -11.54
CA PRO A 254 14.19 -11.97 -10.21
C PRO A 254 15.23 -10.84 -10.31
N VAL A 255 14.80 -9.63 -10.05
CA VAL A 255 15.72 -8.52 -9.81
C VAL A 255 16.21 -8.69 -8.39
N THR A 256 17.37 -9.27 -8.24
CA THR A 256 18.06 -9.33 -6.94
C THR A 256 18.63 -7.95 -6.67
N VAL A 257 17.92 -7.15 -5.92
CA VAL A 257 18.46 -5.90 -5.41
C VAL A 257 19.06 -6.18 -4.05
N SER A 258 20.38 -6.11 -3.98
CA SER A 258 21.17 -6.51 -2.81
C SER A 258 21.51 -5.36 -1.87
N GLU A 259 20.96 -4.17 -2.06
CA GLU A 259 21.30 -2.98 -1.28
C GLU A 259 20.03 -2.14 -0.97
N PRO A 260 20.02 -1.34 0.13
CA PRO A 260 18.84 -0.54 0.48
C PRO A 260 18.52 0.44 -0.66
N LEU A 261 17.29 0.39 -1.10
CA LEU A 261 16.78 1.13 -2.25
C LEU A 261 16.10 2.43 -1.80
N PHE A 262 16.79 3.50 -2.02
CA PHE A 262 16.45 4.70 -2.79
C PHE A 262 15.27 5.54 -2.33
N ASP A 263 15.59 6.77 -1.95
CA ASP A 263 14.68 7.90 -2.14
C ASP A 263 14.58 8.21 -3.65
N TRP A 264 13.58 7.66 -4.32
CA TRP A 264 13.23 8.04 -5.68
C TRP A 264 12.27 9.22 -5.65
N VAL A 265 12.71 10.35 -6.17
CA VAL A 265 11.84 11.47 -6.51
C VAL A 265 11.59 11.37 -8.02
N ILE A 266 10.35 11.12 -8.40
CA ILE A 266 9.89 11.22 -9.79
C ILE A 266 9.17 12.54 -9.95
#